data_e630b8193eb481e03f3518d878bc50f5
#
_entry.id   e630b8193eb481e03f3518d878bc50f5
#
_cell.length_a   1.000
_cell.length_b   1.000
_cell.length_c   1.000
_cell.angle_alpha   90.00
_cell.angle_beta   90.00
_cell.angle_gamma   90.00
#
_symmetry.space_group_name_H-M   'P 1'
#
loop_
_entity.id
_entity.type
_entity.pdbx_description
1 polymer ?
#
loop_
_entity_poly.entity_id
_entity_poly.type
_entity_poly.pdbx_seq_one_letter_code
_entity_poly.pdbx_strand_id
1 'polypeptide(L)'
;KKLNLSNDDFIRTTAKKHAVVVEKLVKKMIKNGDIYKNFYEGLYCVGCETYYTEKDLVNGKCPEHDTVPELRKEEAYFFKLSKYKNQILKIIPNYVKPEIRSNEVISRVKEELKDICISRKGAKWGIDFPNDKDYKLWVWVDALINYISGLDNKEKKYWPANLHVIGKGINW
;
A
#
# COMPACT_ATOMS: atom_id res chain seq x y z
N LYS A 1 25.46 3.57 -12.94
CA LYS A 1 26.88 3.51 -13.33
C LYS A 1 27.76 2.92 -12.23
N LYS A 2 27.60 3.32 -10.93
CA LYS A 2 28.38 2.74 -9.81
C LYS A 2 28.10 1.25 -9.56
N LEU A 3 26.90 0.78 -9.86
CA LEU A 3 26.47 -0.60 -9.65
C LEU A 3 26.44 -1.44 -10.94
N ASN A 4 26.90 -0.89 -12.06
CA ASN A 4 26.89 -1.55 -13.37
C ASN A 4 25.54 -2.18 -13.75
N LEU A 5 24.44 -1.47 -13.45
CA LEU A 5 23.08 -1.93 -13.74
C LEU A 5 22.78 -1.79 -15.23
N SER A 6 22.14 -2.80 -15.81
CA SER A 6 21.69 -2.89 -17.20
C SER A 6 20.19 -2.68 -17.36
N ASN A 7 19.56 -1.92 -16.45
CA ASN A 7 18.14 -1.63 -16.49
C ASN A 7 17.78 -0.76 -17.73
N ASP A 8 16.66 -1.06 -18.35
CA ASP A 8 16.14 -0.30 -19.50
C ASP A 8 15.46 1.01 -19.08
N ASP A 9 14.86 1.03 -17.89
CA ASP A 9 14.19 2.22 -17.35
C ASP A 9 14.33 2.33 -15.83
N PHE A 10 14.04 3.52 -15.32
CA PHE A 10 14.06 3.84 -13.90
C PHE A 10 12.93 4.80 -13.57
N ILE A 11 12.01 4.38 -12.69
CA ILE A 11 10.88 5.20 -12.25
C ILE A 11 11.13 5.83 -10.88
N ARG A 12 10.70 7.08 -10.71
CA ARG A 12 10.60 7.77 -9.42
C ARG A 12 9.15 8.09 -9.13
N THR A 13 8.68 7.81 -7.91
CA THR A 13 7.32 8.11 -7.49
C THR A 13 7.04 9.62 -7.42
N THR A 14 8.09 10.46 -7.35
CA THR A 14 7.99 11.91 -7.48
C THR A 14 7.82 12.42 -8.91
N ALA A 15 7.89 11.53 -9.92
CA ALA A 15 7.72 11.94 -11.31
C ALA A 15 6.26 12.27 -11.62
N LYS A 16 6.01 13.37 -12.37
CA LYS A 16 4.65 13.75 -12.78
C LYS A 16 3.89 12.65 -13.50
N LYS A 17 4.57 11.88 -14.37
CA LYS A 17 3.97 10.74 -15.08
C LYS A 17 3.43 9.67 -14.11
N HIS A 18 4.12 9.45 -13.00
CA HIS A 18 3.67 8.51 -11.97
C HIS A 18 2.38 9.00 -11.32
N ALA A 19 2.34 10.25 -10.85
CA ALA A 19 1.16 10.82 -10.20
C ALA A 19 -0.11 10.73 -11.08
N VAL A 20 0.03 10.97 -12.39
CA VAL A 20 -1.09 10.83 -13.36
C VAL A 20 -1.62 9.40 -13.41
N VAL A 21 -0.74 8.39 -13.42
CA VAL A 21 -1.15 6.97 -13.43
C VAL A 21 -1.80 6.59 -12.10
N VAL A 22 -1.25 7.05 -10.98
CA VAL A 22 -1.84 6.83 -9.64
C VAL A 22 -3.24 7.39 -9.58
N GLU A 23 -3.43 8.65 -9.95
CA GLU A 23 -4.75 9.30 -9.96
C GLU A 23 -5.77 8.54 -10.83
N LYS A 24 -5.36 8.13 -12.02
CA LYS A 24 -6.20 7.35 -12.95
C LYS A 24 -6.63 6.02 -12.34
N LEU A 25 -5.72 5.29 -11.71
CA LEU A 25 -6.03 4.00 -11.11
C LEU A 25 -6.90 4.15 -9.87
N VAL A 26 -6.62 5.11 -9.00
CA VAL A 26 -7.45 5.37 -7.81
C VAL A 26 -8.87 5.79 -8.22
N LYS A 27 -9.03 6.66 -9.24
CA LYS A 27 -10.35 6.99 -9.80
C LYS A 27 -11.09 5.75 -10.31
N LYS A 28 -10.38 4.83 -10.95
CA LYS A 28 -10.98 3.55 -11.40
C LYS A 28 -11.44 2.69 -10.23
N MET A 29 -10.63 2.59 -9.16
CA MET A 29 -11.01 1.85 -7.94
C MET A 29 -12.24 2.48 -7.27
N ILE A 30 -12.31 3.81 -7.21
CA ILE A 30 -13.50 4.53 -6.69
C ILE A 30 -14.74 4.17 -7.53
N LYS A 31 -14.63 4.26 -8.87
CA LYS A 31 -15.72 3.93 -9.78
C LYS A 31 -16.21 2.48 -9.65
N ASN A 32 -15.30 1.56 -9.35
CA ASN A 32 -15.61 0.14 -9.14
C ASN A 32 -16.22 -0.15 -7.75
N GLY A 33 -16.33 0.84 -6.86
CA GLY A 33 -16.79 0.67 -5.50
C GLY A 33 -15.79 -0.08 -4.59
N ASP A 34 -14.51 -0.08 -4.97
CA ASP A 34 -13.43 -0.72 -4.21
C ASP A 34 -12.88 0.20 -3.11
N ILE A 35 -13.23 1.47 -3.13
CA ILE A 35 -12.83 2.46 -2.13
C ILE A 35 -14.08 3.05 -1.47
N TYR A 36 -14.03 3.19 -0.15
CA TYR A 36 -15.08 3.79 0.66
C TYR A 36 -14.50 4.64 1.78
N LYS A 37 -15.30 5.54 2.32
CA LYS A 37 -14.94 6.41 3.44
C LYS A 37 -15.45 5.79 4.75
N ASN A 38 -14.62 5.75 5.78
CA ASN A 38 -14.98 5.26 7.09
C ASN A 38 -14.07 5.91 8.14
N PHE A 39 -14.39 5.68 9.41
CA PHE A 39 -13.53 6.11 10.51
C PHE A 39 -12.46 5.07 10.78
N TYR A 40 -11.23 5.54 10.91
CA TYR A 40 -10.12 4.78 11.46
C TYR A 40 -9.96 5.17 12.93
N GLU A 41 -9.94 4.19 13.80
CA GLU A 41 -9.69 4.38 15.23
C GLU A 41 -8.52 3.48 15.64
N GLY A 42 -7.55 4.07 16.31
CA GLY A 42 -6.37 3.32 16.74
C GLY A 42 -5.42 4.14 17.61
N LEU A 43 -4.44 3.46 18.15
CA LEU A 43 -3.39 4.03 18.98
C LEU A 43 -2.33 4.69 18.10
N TYR A 44 -2.33 6.02 18.03
CA TYR A 44 -1.46 6.80 17.16
C TYR A 44 -0.21 7.27 17.90
N CYS A 45 0.95 6.90 17.39
CA CYS A 45 2.21 7.47 17.86
C CYS A 45 2.58 8.69 17.01
N VAL A 46 2.64 9.85 17.66
CA VAL A 46 2.96 11.13 17.00
C VAL A 46 4.38 11.12 16.44
N GLY A 47 5.34 10.48 17.12
CA GLY A 47 6.73 10.42 16.68
C GLY A 47 6.94 9.56 15.42
N CYS A 48 6.25 8.42 15.32
CA CYS A 48 6.31 7.55 14.15
C CYS A 48 5.35 7.96 13.04
N GLU A 49 4.39 8.86 13.32
CA GLU A 49 3.25 9.16 12.45
C GLU A 49 2.49 7.91 11.99
N THR A 50 2.36 6.91 12.91
CA THR A 50 1.83 5.58 12.61
C THR A 50 0.86 5.13 13.67
N TYR A 51 -0.14 4.35 13.24
CA TYR A 51 -1.07 3.66 14.12
C TYR A 51 -0.53 2.30 14.54
N TYR A 52 -0.73 1.96 15.80
CA TYR A 52 -0.37 0.68 16.40
C TYR A 52 -1.61 -0.05 16.89
N THR A 53 -1.54 -1.37 16.94
CA THR A 53 -2.47 -2.19 17.73
C THR A 53 -1.88 -2.40 19.12
N GLU A 54 -2.70 -2.79 20.10
CA GLU A 54 -2.20 -3.09 21.46
C GLU A 54 -1.08 -4.15 21.46
N LYS A 55 -1.13 -5.09 20.51
CA LYS A 55 -0.13 -6.16 20.36
C LYS A 55 1.24 -5.66 19.87
N ASP A 56 1.26 -4.53 19.20
CA ASP A 56 2.47 -3.94 18.65
C ASP A 56 3.21 -3.05 19.67
N LEU A 57 2.60 -2.81 20.84
CA LEU A 57 3.16 -1.98 21.88
C LEU A 57 4.01 -2.80 22.85
N VAL A 58 5.09 -2.21 23.33
CA VAL A 58 5.92 -2.76 24.40
C VAL A 58 5.57 -2.05 25.71
N ASN A 59 5.02 -2.79 26.68
CA ASN A 59 4.53 -2.22 27.94
C ASN A 59 3.55 -1.04 27.76
N GLY A 60 2.68 -1.11 26.74
CA GLY A 60 1.72 -0.05 26.42
C GLY A 60 2.29 1.18 25.73
N LYS A 61 3.56 1.13 25.30
CA LYS A 61 4.28 2.22 24.66
C LYS A 61 4.76 1.87 23.26
N CYS A 62 4.96 2.91 22.45
CA CYS A 62 5.57 2.78 21.13
C CYS A 62 7.01 2.21 21.26
N PRO A 63 7.34 1.14 20.54
CA PRO A 63 8.65 0.50 20.64
C PRO A 63 9.82 1.39 20.17
N GLU A 64 9.56 2.40 19.34
CA GLU A 64 10.58 3.28 18.79
C GLU A 64 10.77 4.57 19.60
N HIS A 65 9.67 5.11 20.19
CA HIS A 65 9.71 6.42 20.86
C HIS A 65 9.48 6.34 22.38
N ASP A 66 9.23 5.14 22.94
CA ASP A 66 8.90 4.92 24.37
C ASP A 66 7.80 5.85 24.91
N THR A 67 6.90 6.32 24.02
CA THR A 67 5.77 7.17 24.32
C THR A 67 4.47 6.37 24.31
N VAL A 68 3.52 6.75 25.16
CA VAL A 68 2.17 6.18 25.12
C VAL A 68 1.43 6.77 23.92
N PRO A 69 0.97 5.94 22.97
CA PRO A 69 0.21 6.43 21.82
C PRO A 69 -1.15 6.99 22.24
N GLU A 70 -1.61 7.98 21.49
CA GLU A 70 -2.92 8.61 21.68
C GLU A 70 -4.00 7.82 20.95
N LEU A 71 -5.15 7.57 21.60
CA LEU A 71 -6.31 7.06 20.88
C LEU A 71 -6.83 8.16 19.94
N ARG A 72 -6.78 7.91 18.64
CA ARG A 72 -7.29 8.84 17.63
C ARG A 72 -8.35 8.16 16.79
N LYS A 73 -9.36 8.93 16.45
CA LYS A 73 -10.40 8.55 15.51
C LYS A 73 -10.46 9.61 14.42
N GLU A 74 -10.17 9.22 13.20
CA GLU A 74 -10.24 10.12 12.06
C GLU A 74 -10.95 9.48 10.87
N GLU A 75 -11.60 10.28 10.06
CA GLU A 75 -12.20 9.85 8.83
C GLU A 75 -11.12 9.60 7.79
N ALA A 76 -11.19 8.49 7.08
CA ALA A 76 -10.20 8.09 6.09
C ALA A 76 -10.84 7.29 4.94
N TYR A 77 -10.14 7.18 3.83
CA TYR A 77 -10.50 6.31 2.72
C TYR A 77 -9.86 4.93 2.90
N PHE A 78 -10.66 3.90 2.63
CA PHE A 78 -10.27 2.50 2.73
C PHE A 78 -10.41 1.80 1.38
N PHE A 79 -9.45 0.93 1.08
CA PHE A 79 -9.54 -0.01 -0.03
C PHE A 79 -10.07 -1.35 0.47
N LYS A 80 -11.10 -1.88 -0.21
CA LYS A 80 -11.76 -3.15 0.11
C LYS A 80 -10.88 -4.34 -0.27
N LEU A 81 -9.75 -4.52 0.40
CA LEU A 81 -8.85 -5.64 0.13
C LEU A 81 -9.51 -6.98 0.46
N SER A 82 -10.34 -7.03 1.50
CA SER A 82 -11.10 -8.22 1.91
C SER A 82 -11.96 -8.81 0.78
N LYS A 83 -12.50 -7.98 -0.11
CA LYS A 83 -13.25 -8.37 -1.31
C LYS A 83 -12.46 -9.32 -2.22
N TYR A 84 -11.15 -9.19 -2.24
CA TYR A 84 -10.24 -9.92 -3.11
C TYR A 84 -9.65 -11.19 -2.49
N LYS A 85 -10.00 -11.53 -1.24
CA LYS A 85 -9.44 -12.67 -0.48
C LYS A 85 -9.40 -13.96 -1.30
N ASN A 86 -10.51 -14.36 -1.88
CA ASN A 86 -10.59 -15.62 -2.62
C ASN A 86 -9.75 -15.61 -3.91
N GLN A 87 -9.69 -14.46 -4.59
CA GLN A 87 -8.86 -14.29 -5.79
C GLN A 87 -7.37 -14.37 -5.43
N ILE A 88 -6.96 -13.69 -4.37
CA ILE A 88 -5.58 -13.69 -3.87
C ILE A 88 -5.16 -15.12 -3.51
N LEU A 89 -5.95 -15.85 -2.72
CA LEU A 89 -5.66 -17.24 -2.35
C LEU A 89 -5.51 -18.18 -3.56
N LYS A 90 -6.24 -17.89 -4.64
CA LYS A 90 -6.16 -18.69 -5.88
C LYS A 90 -4.87 -18.44 -6.66
N ILE A 91 -4.37 -17.22 -6.66
CA ILE A 91 -3.21 -16.83 -7.48
C ILE A 91 -1.86 -17.03 -6.76
N ILE A 92 -1.79 -16.83 -5.43
CA ILE A 92 -0.55 -16.85 -4.66
C ILE A 92 0.31 -18.09 -4.93
N PRO A 93 -0.20 -19.35 -4.92
CA PRO A 93 0.63 -20.52 -5.08
C PRO A 93 1.44 -20.54 -6.39
N ASN A 94 0.89 -19.92 -7.43
CA ASN A 94 1.50 -19.89 -8.76
C ASN A 94 2.46 -18.70 -8.95
N TYR A 95 2.23 -17.60 -8.22
CA TYR A 95 2.92 -16.34 -8.44
C TYR A 95 3.98 -16.02 -7.39
N VAL A 96 3.83 -16.50 -6.15
CA VAL A 96 4.77 -16.20 -5.06
C VAL A 96 5.80 -17.31 -4.91
N LYS A 97 7.07 -16.96 -4.98
CA LYS A 97 8.20 -17.89 -4.81
C LYS A 97 9.26 -17.27 -3.88
N PRO A 98 10.02 -18.05 -3.12
CA PRO A 98 9.91 -19.51 -2.97
C PRO A 98 8.65 -19.93 -2.21
N GLU A 99 8.33 -21.24 -2.23
CA GLU A 99 7.11 -21.79 -1.65
C GLU A 99 6.88 -21.42 -0.18
N ILE A 100 7.94 -21.36 0.61
CA ILE A 100 7.87 -20.91 2.02
C ILE A 100 7.22 -19.51 2.14
N ARG A 101 7.50 -18.60 1.20
CA ARG A 101 6.91 -17.26 1.18
C ARG A 101 5.45 -17.28 0.72
N SER A 102 5.15 -18.16 -0.24
CA SER A 102 3.76 -18.43 -0.65
C SER A 102 2.92 -18.88 0.56
N ASN A 103 3.42 -19.83 1.32
CA ASN A 103 2.73 -20.37 2.50
C ASN A 103 2.55 -19.33 3.62
N GLU A 104 3.56 -18.49 3.87
CA GLU A 104 3.43 -17.37 4.82
C GLU A 104 2.29 -16.42 4.43
N VAL A 105 2.24 -16.01 3.15
CA VAL A 105 1.20 -15.09 2.67
C VAL A 105 -0.18 -15.75 2.68
N ILE A 106 -0.29 -17.03 2.28
CA ILE A 106 -1.53 -17.80 2.33
C ILE A 106 -2.07 -17.87 3.76
N SER A 107 -1.20 -18.18 4.73
CA SER A 107 -1.59 -18.27 6.14
C SER A 107 -2.21 -16.96 6.63
N ARG A 108 -1.53 -15.83 6.39
CA ARG A 108 -2.03 -14.50 6.75
C ARG A 108 -3.37 -14.17 6.09
N VAL A 109 -3.47 -14.40 4.78
CA VAL A 109 -4.71 -14.12 4.04
C VAL A 109 -5.87 -14.98 4.55
N LYS A 110 -5.61 -16.21 4.96
CA LYS A 110 -6.62 -17.10 5.55
C LYS A 110 -7.06 -16.63 6.92
N GLU A 111 -6.13 -16.24 7.79
CA GLU A 111 -6.42 -15.76 9.13
C GLU A 111 -7.29 -14.51 9.07
N GLU A 112 -6.77 -13.44 8.54
CA GLU A 112 -7.52 -12.19 8.42
C GLU A 112 -6.96 -11.32 7.30
N LEU A 113 -7.81 -10.99 6.31
CA LEU A 113 -7.51 -9.99 5.30
C LEU A 113 -8.42 -8.79 5.51
N LYS A 114 -7.91 -7.76 6.18
CA LYS A 114 -8.64 -6.52 6.46
C LYS A 114 -8.58 -5.54 5.29
N ASP A 115 -9.57 -4.65 5.24
CA ASP A 115 -9.52 -3.49 4.37
C ASP A 115 -8.41 -2.53 4.82
N ILE A 116 -7.77 -1.87 3.88
CA ILE A 116 -6.58 -1.05 4.13
C ILE A 116 -6.96 0.43 4.10
N CYS A 117 -6.57 1.17 5.14
CA CYS A 117 -6.61 2.63 5.11
C CYS A 117 -5.59 3.16 4.10
N ILE A 118 -6.07 3.87 3.08
CA ILE A 118 -5.28 4.33 1.92
C ILE A 118 -5.11 5.84 1.83
N SER A 119 -5.52 6.57 2.85
CA SER A 119 -5.39 8.03 2.87
C SER A 119 -4.88 8.55 4.21
N ARG A 120 -4.37 9.78 4.17
CA ARG A 120 -3.96 10.55 5.35
C ARG A 120 -4.54 11.96 5.25
N LYS A 121 -5.33 12.34 6.25
CA LYS A 121 -5.92 13.68 6.34
C LYS A 121 -4.87 14.71 6.76
N GLY A 122 -4.87 15.87 6.11
CA GLY A 122 -3.99 16.98 6.47
C GLY A 122 -2.50 16.76 6.23
N ALA A 123 -2.10 15.67 5.58
CA ALA A 123 -0.69 15.45 5.22
C ALA A 123 -0.20 16.54 4.25
N LYS A 124 0.97 17.12 4.54
CA LYS A 124 1.51 18.26 3.77
C LYS A 124 2.13 17.81 2.44
N TRP A 125 2.58 16.57 2.35
CA TRP A 125 3.25 16.03 1.18
C TRP A 125 2.62 14.71 0.73
N GLY A 126 2.63 14.44 -0.57
CA GLY A 126 2.10 13.25 -1.20
C GLY A 126 1.17 13.56 -2.36
N ILE A 127 0.68 12.53 -3.03
CA ILE A 127 -0.29 12.63 -4.12
C ILE A 127 -1.67 12.92 -3.52
N ASP A 128 -2.37 13.91 -4.06
CA ASP A 128 -3.73 14.25 -3.63
C ASP A 128 -4.68 13.08 -3.86
N PHE A 129 -5.58 12.87 -2.89
CA PHE A 129 -6.67 11.93 -3.09
C PHE A 129 -7.63 12.49 -4.16
N PRO A 130 -8.02 11.71 -5.19
CA PRO A 130 -8.89 12.19 -6.24
C PRO A 130 -10.22 12.72 -5.70
N ASN A 131 -10.56 13.96 -6.07
CA ASN A 131 -11.78 14.69 -5.68
C ASN A 131 -11.86 15.09 -4.20
N ASP A 132 -10.80 14.90 -3.40
CA ASP A 132 -10.76 15.32 -1.99
C ASP A 132 -9.34 15.73 -1.58
N LYS A 133 -9.01 17.01 -1.76
CA LYS A 133 -7.66 17.57 -1.55
C LYS A 133 -7.25 17.64 -0.07
N ASP A 134 -8.18 17.48 0.86
CA ASP A 134 -7.87 17.40 2.29
C ASP A 134 -7.11 16.14 2.66
N TYR A 135 -7.12 15.16 1.75
CA TYR A 135 -6.44 13.89 1.92
C TYR A 135 -5.31 13.71 0.91
N LYS A 136 -4.23 13.09 1.36
CA LYS A 136 -3.18 12.54 0.51
C LYS A 136 -3.30 11.02 0.47
N LEU A 137 -2.89 10.41 -0.64
CA LEU A 137 -2.77 8.97 -0.71
C LEU A 137 -1.67 8.48 0.23
N TRP A 138 -1.92 7.36 0.88
CA TRP A 138 -0.91 6.71 1.71
C TRP A 138 0.22 6.17 0.83
N VAL A 139 1.45 6.36 1.30
CA VAL A 139 2.69 6.09 0.55
C VAL A 139 2.76 4.69 -0.08
N TRP A 140 2.22 3.66 0.55
CA TRP A 140 2.25 2.31 0.00
C TRP A 140 1.36 2.12 -1.22
N VAL A 141 0.21 2.82 -1.29
CA VAL A 141 -0.64 2.81 -2.50
C VAL A 141 0.08 3.47 -3.66
N ASP A 142 0.64 4.64 -3.41
CA ASP A 142 1.47 5.38 -4.36
C ASP A 142 2.65 4.50 -4.81
N ALA A 143 3.47 4.01 -3.86
CA ALA A 143 4.66 3.24 -4.15
C ALA A 143 4.38 1.98 -4.97
N LEU A 144 3.35 1.19 -4.66
CA LEU A 144 3.04 -0.05 -5.38
C LEU A 144 2.57 0.19 -6.81
N ILE A 145 1.95 1.33 -7.10
CA ILE A 145 1.53 1.67 -8.46
C ILE A 145 2.73 1.95 -9.39
N ASN A 146 3.94 2.11 -8.84
CA ASN A 146 5.13 2.31 -9.68
C ASN A 146 5.38 1.14 -10.64
N TYR A 147 5.03 -0.08 -10.29
CA TYR A 147 5.13 -1.25 -11.17
C TYR A 147 4.34 -1.11 -12.48
N ILE A 148 3.30 -0.30 -12.48
CA ILE A 148 2.49 0.00 -13.66
C ILE A 148 2.96 1.31 -14.31
N SER A 149 3.16 2.35 -13.52
CA SER A 149 3.55 3.66 -14.05
C SER A 149 4.93 3.68 -14.70
N GLY A 150 5.81 2.76 -14.30
CA GLY A 150 7.11 2.57 -14.92
C GLY A 150 7.05 2.04 -16.35
N LEU A 151 5.92 1.47 -16.77
CA LEU A 151 5.76 0.90 -18.12
C LEU A 151 5.55 1.95 -19.22
N ASP A 152 5.28 3.19 -18.85
CA ASP A 152 5.22 4.34 -19.74
C ASP A 152 4.29 4.12 -20.96
N ASN A 153 3.04 3.73 -20.69
CA ASN A 153 2.00 3.35 -21.66
C ASN A 153 2.29 2.09 -22.49
N LYS A 154 3.26 1.27 -22.06
CA LYS A 154 3.57 -0.02 -22.70
C LYS A 154 2.99 -1.21 -21.91
N GLU A 155 1.92 -0.98 -21.12
CA GLU A 155 1.31 -2.00 -20.27
C GLU A 155 0.85 -3.22 -21.08
N LYS A 156 0.29 -3.02 -22.27
CA LYS A 156 -0.14 -4.13 -23.14
C LYS A 156 1.00 -5.08 -23.54
N LYS A 157 2.26 -4.57 -23.54
CA LYS A 157 3.44 -5.36 -23.91
C LYS A 157 4.11 -6.01 -22.72
N TYR A 158 4.15 -5.32 -21.56
CA TYR A 158 4.99 -5.72 -20.44
C TYR A 158 4.20 -6.06 -19.17
N TRP A 159 2.85 -5.95 -19.20
CA TRP A 159 2.01 -6.35 -18.08
C TRP A 159 1.10 -7.53 -18.46
N PRO A 160 0.97 -8.55 -17.64
CA PRO A 160 1.65 -8.74 -16.35
C PRO A 160 3.16 -8.97 -16.50
N ALA A 161 3.93 -8.58 -15.47
CA ALA A 161 5.37 -8.78 -15.47
C ALA A 161 5.73 -10.27 -15.42
N ASN A 162 6.83 -10.66 -16.07
CA ASN A 162 7.35 -12.02 -16.02
C ASN A 162 7.91 -12.36 -14.62
N LEU A 163 8.51 -11.37 -13.96
CA LEU A 163 9.10 -11.52 -12.65
C LEU A 163 9.07 -10.19 -11.89
N HIS A 164 8.62 -10.21 -10.64
CA HIS A 164 8.83 -9.15 -9.65
C HIS A 164 9.78 -9.65 -8.58
N VAL A 165 10.88 -8.93 -8.34
CA VAL A 165 11.78 -9.19 -7.21
C VAL A 165 11.50 -8.13 -6.15
N ILE A 166 10.99 -8.56 -5.00
CA ILE A 166 10.56 -7.68 -3.92
C ILE A 166 11.21 -8.05 -2.60
N GLY A 167 11.43 -7.06 -1.74
CA GLY A 167 11.90 -7.30 -0.39
C GLY A 167 10.82 -7.91 0.51
N LYS A 168 11.24 -8.64 1.55
CA LYS A 168 10.32 -9.30 2.51
C LYS A 168 9.30 -8.33 3.14
N GLY A 169 9.70 -7.09 3.42
CA GLY A 169 8.82 -6.08 4.00
C GLY A 169 7.63 -5.66 3.14
N ILE A 170 7.61 -5.98 1.85
CA ILE A 170 6.49 -5.68 0.94
C ILE A 170 5.40 -6.76 0.99
N ASN A 171 5.67 -7.89 1.60
CA ASN A 171 4.69 -8.99 1.76
C ASN A 171 3.71 -8.76 2.94
N TRP A 172 3.79 -7.60 3.58
CA TRP A 172 3.03 -7.28 4.80
C TRP A 172 1.97 -6.24 4.59
#